data_ea8474a2e731f296ce5be873bbe7bf6f
#
_entry.id   ea8474a2e731f296ce5be873bbe7bf6f
#
_cell.length_a   1.000
_cell.length_b   1.000
_cell.length_c   1.000
_cell.angle_alpha   90.00
_cell.angle_beta   90.00
_cell.angle_gamma   90.00
#
_symmetry.space_group_name_H-M   'P 1'
#
loop_
_entity.id
_entity.type
_entity.pdbx_description
1 polymer ?
#
loop_
_entity_poly.entity_id
_entity_poly.type
_entity_poly.pdbx_seq_one_letter_code
_entity_poly.pdbx_strand_id
1 'polypeptide(L)'
;MTVLKSLLSPIYLEDKEVRKVIELMFFSYRDFTSGPDKILENLNFGRAHHRVIYFVGKQEKITIKDLLEILQITKQSLSRVLNQLVNEKYIDVAIGKDKRTKDLTLTKKGLDLEKQLSTIQINKIRNLIKDSNEKEVNSF
;
A
#
# COMPACT_ATOMS: atom_id res chain seq x y z
N MET A 1 0.37 -1.97 29.62
CA MET A 1 -0.48 -3.12 29.20
C MET A 1 -1.63 -3.43 30.15
N THR A 2 -1.42 -3.36 31.45
CA THR A 2 -2.49 -3.55 32.45
C THR A 2 -3.57 -2.47 32.40
N VAL A 3 -3.24 -1.22 32.14
CA VAL A 3 -4.19 -0.11 32.01
C VAL A 3 -5.05 -0.25 30.75
N LEU A 4 -4.44 -0.70 29.64
CA LEU A 4 -5.18 -0.96 28.40
C LEU A 4 -6.16 -2.14 28.55
N LYS A 5 -5.75 -3.20 29.25
CA LYS A 5 -6.61 -4.34 29.56
C LYS A 5 -7.79 -3.95 30.45
N SER A 6 -7.58 -3.06 31.42
CA SER A 6 -8.68 -2.60 32.30
C SER A 6 -9.63 -1.66 31.58
N LEU A 7 -9.15 -0.85 30.63
CA LEU A 7 -9.99 0.02 29.79
C LEU A 7 -10.78 -0.77 28.73
N LEU A 8 -10.22 -1.86 28.21
CA LEU A 8 -10.86 -2.71 27.23
C LEU A 8 -11.72 -3.84 27.84
N SER A 9 -11.57 -4.11 29.13
CA SER A 9 -12.31 -5.15 29.85
C SER A 9 -13.84 -5.00 29.76
N PRO A 10 -14.43 -3.78 29.76
CA PRO A 10 -15.87 -3.61 29.54
C PRO A 10 -16.28 -3.81 28.07
N ILE A 11 -15.34 -3.82 27.13
CA ILE A 11 -15.57 -3.96 25.69
C ILE A 11 -15.12 -5.36 25.26
N TYR A 12 -15.58 -6.37 25.98
CA TYR A 12 -15.32 -7.75 25.58
C TYR A 12 -16.14 -8.07 24.33
N LEU A 13 -15.43 -8.24 23.20
CA LEU A 13 -16.08 -8.61 21.96
C LEU A 13 -16.24 -10.13 21.89
N GLU A 14 -17.45 -10.59 21.67
CA GLU A 14 -17.72 -11.99 21.38
C GLU A 14 -17.16 -12.37 20.00
N ASP A 15 -16.94 -13.66 19.77
CA ASP A 15 -16.37 -14.16 18.51
C ASP A 15 -17.12 -13.68 17.27
N LYS A 16 -18.46 -13.62 17.35
CA LYS A 16 -19.27 -13.12 16.22
C LYS A 16 -19.00 -11.66 15.87
N GLU A 17 -18.69 -10.84 16.87
CA GLU A 17 -18.35 -9.42 16.68
C GLU A 17 -16.94 -9.26 16.12
N VAL A 18 -15.99 -10.07 16.59
CA VAL A 18 -14.66 -10.14 16.05
C VAL A 18 -14.70 -10.60 14.58
N ARG A 19 -15.54 -11.56 14.25
CA ARG A 19 -15.75 -12.01 12.86
C ARG A 19 -16.29 -10.89 11.96
N LYS A 20 -17.17 -10.04 12.45
CA LYS A 20 -17.61 -8.85 11.71
C LYS A 20 -16.47 -7.90 11.40
N VAL A 21 -15.56 -7.70 12.35
CA VAL A 21 -14.35 -6.87 12.12
C VAL A 21 -13.47 -7.49 11.04
N ILE A 22 -13.27 -8.80 11.07
CA ILE A 22 -12.52 -9.54 10.03
C ILE A 22 -13.16 -9.33 8.65
N GLU A 23 -14.48 -9.49 8.55
CA GLU A 23 -15.22 -9.27 7.31
C GLU A 23 -15.11 -7.82 6.83
N LEU A 24 -15.22 -6.86 7.76
CA LEU A 24 -15.09 -5.44 7.45
C LEU A 24 -13.69 -5.12 6.89
N MET A 25 -12.64 -5.68 7.47
CA MET A 25 -11.27 -5.54 6.94
C MET A 25 -11.16 -6.11 5.52
N PHE A 26 -11.74 -7.29 5.28
CA PHE A 26 -11.73 -7.92 3.96
C PHE A 26 -12.45 -7.04 2.92
N PHE A 27 -13.66 -6.61 3.20
CA PHE A 27 -14.46 -5.80 2.28
C PHE A 27 -13.87 -4.41 2.05
N SER A 28 -13.35 -3.79 3.11
CA SER A 28 -12.69 -2.49 3.02
C SER A 28 -11.43 -2.56 2.14
N TYR A 29 -10.64 -3.59 2.31
CA TYR A 29 -9.44 -3.81 1.48
C TYR A 29 -9.80 -4.07 0.01
N ARG A 30 -10.82 -4.89 -0.23
CA ARG A 30 -11.33 -5.15 -1.58
C ARG A 30 -11.76 -3.84 -2.27
N ASP A 31 -12.53 -3.03 -1.59
CA ASP A 31 -13.02 -1.75 -2.14
C ASP A 31 -11.89 -0.74 -2.30
N PHE A 32 -10.96 -0.72 -1.37
CA PHE A 32 -9.79 0.16 -1.39
C PHE A 32 -8.86 -0.14 -2.58
N THR A 33 -8.72 -1.41 -2.94
CA THR A 33 -7.83 -1.83 -4.03
C THR A 33 -8.50 -1.84 -5.40
N SER A 34 -9.83 -1.84 -5.47
CA SER A 34 -10.58 -2.02 -6.73
C SER A 34 -10.31 -0.93 -7.78
N GLY A 35 -10.18 0.33 -7.36
CA GLY A 35 -9.88 1.44 -8.27
C GLY A 35 -8.48 1.33 -8.88
N PRO A 36 -7.42 1.25 -8.06
CA PRO A 36 -6.07 1.03 -8.56
C PRO A 36 -5.90 -0.24 -9.38
N ASP A 37 -6.56 -1.34 -8.98
CA ASP A 37 -6.47 -2.62 -9.70
C ASP A 37 -6.86 -2.51 -11.18
N LYS A 38 -7.88 -1.72 -11.50
CA LYS A 38 -8.32 -1.52 -12.90
C LYS A 38 -7.24 -0.85 -13.74
N ILE A 39 -6.55 0.13 -13.21
CA ILE A 39 -5.44 0.82 -13.89
C ILE A 39 -4.28 -0.15 -14.08
N LEU A 40 -3.95 -0.91 -13.05
CA LEU A 40 -2.86 -1.87 -13.08
C LEU A 40 -3.11 -3.00 -14.08
N GLU A 41 -4.31 -3.53 -14.15
CA GLU A 41 -4.71 -4.56 -15.11
C GLU A 41 -4.48 -4.11 -16.56
N ASN A 42 -4.82 -2.88 -16.88
CA ASN A 42 -4.58 -2.30 -18.21
C ASN A 42 -3.10 -2.23 -18.58
N LEU A 43 -2.22 -2.22 -17.59
CA LEU A 43 -0.78 -2.20 -17.77
C LEU A 43 -0.14 -3.59 -17.64
N ASN A 44 -0.94 -4.63 -17.44
CA ASN A 44 -0.47 -5.97 -17.09
C ASN A 44 0.34 -6.01 -15.79
N PHE A 45 -0.04 -5.17 -14.84
CA PHE A 45 0.53 -5.11 -13.51
C PHE A 45 -0.46 -5.66 -12.47
N GLY A 46 0.06 -6.01 -11.31
CA GLY A 46 -0.73 -6.43 -10.16
C GLY A 46 -0.44 -5.59 -8.92
N ARG A 47 -0.97 -6.01 -7.79
CA ARG A 47 -0.79 -5.33 -6.51
C ARG A 47 0.66 -5.27 -6.04
N ALA A 48 1.47 -6.27 -6.36
CA ALA A 48 2.90 -6.25 -6.05
C ALA A 48 3.61 -5.11 -6.76
N HIS A 49 3.29 -4.85 -8.02
CA HIS A 49 3.80 -3.71 -8.77
C HIS A 49 3.40 -2.38 -8.11
N HIS A 50 2.15 -2.25 -7.70
CA HIS A 50 1.66 -1.06 -7.00
C HIS A 50 2.44 -0.79 -5.71
N ARG A 51 2.63 -1.82 -4.88
CA ARG A 51 3.38 -1.69 -3.62
C ARG A 51 4.84 -1.29 -3.87
N VAL A 52 5.49 -1.86 -4.85
CA VAL A 52 6.85 -1.50 -5.23
C VAL A 52 6.92 -0.04 -5.66
N ILE A 53 6.05 0.39 -6.57
CA ILE A 53 5.97 1.79 -7.03
C ILE A 53 5.74 2.74 -5.86
N TYR A 54 4.82 2.41 -4.97
CA TYR A 54 4.51 3.24 -3.81
C TYR A 54 5.72 3.45 -2.89
N PHE A 55 6.39 2.37 -2.51
CA PHE A 55 7.51 2.47 -1.57
C PHE A 55 8.78 3.04 -2.22
N VAL A 56 9.00 2.79 -3.50
CA VAL A 56 10.10 3.44 -4.23
C VAL A 56 9.85 4.94 -4.36
N GLY A 57 8.61 5.35 -4.60
CA GLY A 57 8.24 6.77 -4.70
C GLY A 57 8.23 7.53 -3.37
N LYS A 58 8.08 6.82 -2.26
CA LYS A 58 8.00 7.42 -0.92
C LYS A 58 9.35 7.92 -0.41
N GLN A 59 10.44 7.37 -0.87
CA GLN A 59 11.78 7.68 -0.42
C GLN A 59 12.61 8.25 -1.57
N GLU A 60 13.61 9.08 -1.25
CA GLU A 60 14.53 9.59 -2.26
C GLU A 60 15.33 8.46 -2.91
N LYS A 61 15.71 7.47 -2.10
CA LYS A 61 16.43 6.27 -2.53
C LYS A 61 16.02 5.10 -1.67
N ILE A 62 15.82 3.97 -2.29
CA ILE A 62 15.52 2.72 -1.60
C ILE A 62 16.28 1.58 -2.29
N THR A 63 16.77 0.63 -1.50
CA THR A 63 17.47 -0.54 -2.01
C THR A 63 16.51 -1.73 -2.18
N ILE A 64 16.96 -2.72 -2.94
CA ILE A 64 16.22 -4.01 -3.04
C ILE A 64 16.07 -4.67 -1.68
N LYS A 65 17.11 -4.59 -0.84
CA LYS A 65 17.07 -5.12 0.53
C LYS A 65 15.97 -4.45 1.36
N ASP A 66 15.87 -3.12 1.29
CA ASP A 66 14.82 -2.37 2.00
C ASP A 66 13.42 -2.80 1.55
N LEU A 67 13.21 -2.97 0.24
CA LEU A 67 11.95 -3.45 -0.29
C LEU A 67 11.58 -4.85 0.19
N LEU A 68 12.54 -5.75 0.26
CA LEU A 68 12.32 -7.11 0.78
C LEU A 68 11.88 -7.08 2.25
N GLU A 69 12.51 -6.22 3.06
CA GLU A 69 12.14 -6.06 4.47
C GLU A 69 10.73 -5.48 4.63
N ILE A 70 10.38 -4.48 3.81
CA ILE A 70 9.06 -3.84 3.87
C ILE A 70 7.96 -4.79 3.37
N LEU A 71 8.16 -5.39 2.21
CA LEU A 71 7.11 -6.14 1.53
C LEU A 71 6.95 -7.57 2.03
N GLN A 72 7.97 -8.14 2.67
CA GLN A 72 7.95 -9.52 3.18
C GLN A 72 7.56 -10.55 2.10
N ILE A 73 8.08 -10.35 0.89
CA ILE A 73 7.92 -11.27 -0.25
C ILE A 73 9.24 -11.95 -0.57
N THR A 74 9.18 -12.98 -1.40
CA THR A 74 10.39 -13.68 -1.82
C THR A 74 11.24 -12.80 -2.74
N LYS A 75 12.55 -13.00 -2.68
CA LYS A 75 13.51 -12.34 -3.56
C LYS A 75 13.19 -12.59 -5.04
N GLN A 76 12.74 -13.80 -5.35
CA GLN A 76 12.34 -14.18 -6.71
C GLN A 76 11.11 -13.41 -7.20
N SER A 77 10.08 -13.28 -6.34
CA SER A 77 8.87 -12.50 -6.65
C SER A 77 9.20 -11.03 -6.88
N LEU A 78 10.03 -10.44 -6.02
CA LEU A 78 10.43 -9.05 -6.16
C LEU A 78 11.24 -8.83 -7.44
N SER A 79 12.19 -9.72 -7.75
CA SER A 79 13.00 -9.63 -8.98
C SER A 79 12.15 -9.60 -10.23
N ARG A 80 11.12 -10.44 -10.30
CA ARG A 80 10.20 -10.48 -11.45
C ARG A 80 9.44 -9.17 -11.62
N VAL A 81 8.91 -8.63 -10.53
CA VAL A 81 8.18 -7.35 -10.54
C VAL A 81 9.11 -6.20 -10.91
N LEU A 82 10.29 -6.12 -10.30
CA LEU A 82 11.28 -5.08 -10.59
C LEU A 82 11.77 -5.13 -12.05
N ASN A 83 12.06 -6.30 -12.56
CA ASN A 83 12.51 -6.45 -13.95
C ASN A 83 11.46 -5.89 -14.92
N GLN A 84 10.20 -6.18 -14.68
CA GLN A 84 9.12 -5.64 -15.51
C GLN A 84 9.04 -4.11 -15.40
N LEU A 85 9.07 -3.56 -14.19
CA LEU A 85 9.00 -2.11 -13.97
C LEU A 85 10.20 -1.35 -14.54
N VAL A 86 11.39 -1.94 -14.47
CA VAL A 86 12.60 -1.37 -15.07
C VAL A 86 12.56 -1.45 -16.60
N ASN A 87 12.18 -2.58 -17.14
CA ASN A 87 12.08 -2.77 -18.59
C ASN A 87 11.06 -1.84 -19.24
N GLU A 88 9.95 -1.60 -18.56
CA GLU A 88 8.88 -0.71 -19.03
C GLU A 88 9.08 0.76 -18.60
N LYS A 89 10.24 1.09 -18.04
CA LYS A 89 10.68 2.46 -17.73
C LYS A 89 9.91 3.19 -16.63
N TYR A 90 9.39 2.45 -15.67
CA TYR A 90 8.77 3.02 -14.46
C TYR A 90 9.78 3.24 -13.33
N ILE A 91 10.84 2.44 -13.30
CA ILE A 91 11.91 2.50 -12.27
C ILE A 91 13.27 2.58 -12.94
N ASP A 92 14.13 3.45 -12.41
CA ASP A 92 15.55 3.51 -12.70
C ASP A 92 16.34 2.82 -11.61
N VAL A 93 17.41 2.15 -12.01
CA VAL A 93 18.35 1.48 -11.12
C VAL A 93 19.72 2.15 -11.26
N ALA A 94 20.26 2.63 -10.16
CA ALA A 94 21.59 3.19 -10.08
C ALA A 94 22.47 2.36 -9.12
N ILE A 95 23.77 2.31 -9.38
CA ILE A 95 24.71 1.71 -8.44
C ILE A 95 24.87 2.66 -7.26
N GLY A 96 24.61 2.18 -6.03
CA GLY A 96 24.75 2.95 -4.81
C GLY A 96 26.21 3.27 -4.47
N LYS A 97 26.42 4.09 -3.43
CA LYS A 97 27.77 4.43 -2.91
C LYS A 97 28.57 3.19 -2.55
N ASP A 98 27.90 2.17 -2.02
CA ASP A 98 28.47 0.84 -1.91
C ASP A 98 28.14 0.08 -3.19
N LYS A 99 29.18 -0.30 -3.96
CA LYS A 99 29.04 -1.03 -5.23
C LYS A 99 28.24 -2.33 -5.14
N ARG A 100 27.90 -2.78 -3.93
CA ARG A 100 27.10 -3.98 -3.68
C ARG A 100 25.60 -3.68 -3.65
N THR A 101 25.19 -2.42 -3.53
CA THR A 101 23.80 -2.02 -3.45
C THR A 101 23.35 -1.32 -4.71
N LYS A 102 22.08 -1.50 -5.03
CA LYS A 102 21.41 -0.81 -6.14
C LYS A 102 20.33 0.08 -5.56
N ASP A 103 20.40 1.36 -5.89
CA ASP A 103 19.41 2.35 -5.52
C ASP A 103 18.30 2.40 -6.58
N LEU A 104 17.08 2.35 -6.13
CA LEU A 104 15.89 2.39 -6.97
C LEU A 104 15.23 3.75 -6.84
N THR A 105 14.82 4.32 -7.97
CA THR A 105 14.08 5.58 -8.03
C THR A 105 12.99 5.48 -9.09
N LEU A 106 11.90 6.23 -8.92
CA LEU A 106 10.88 6.32 -9.96
C LEU A 106 11.33 7.24 -11.08
N THR A 107 11.07 6.84 -12.31
CA THR A 107 11.15 7.74 -13.46
C THR A 107 9.96 8.72 -13.44
N LYS A 108 9.94 9.70 -14.33
CA LYS A 108 8.76 10.57 -14.49
C LYS A 108 7.49 9.74 -14.76
N LYS A 109 7.59 8.73 -15.60
CA LYS A 109 6.49 7.79 -15.90
C LYS A 109 6.04 7.05 -14.64
N GLY A 110 6.99 6.61 -13.81
CA GLY A 110 6.70 5.95 -12.53
C GLY A 110 6.05 6.90 -11.53
N LEU A 111 6.52 8.13 -11.42
CA LEU A 111 5.93 9.16 -10.56
C LEU A 111 4.49 9.48 -10.96
N ASP A 112 4.22 9.61 -12.25
CA ASP A 112 2.88 9.88 -12.77
C ASP A 112 1.92 8.74 -12.44
N LEU A 113 2.36 7.48 -12.60
CA LEU A 113 1.55 6.32 -12.24
C LEU A 113 1.32 6.25 -10.72
N GLU A 114 2.36 6.43 -9.92
CA GLU A 114 2.24 6.45 -8.46
C GLU A 114 1.21 7.50 -8.01
N LYS A 115 1.31 8.70 -8.52
CA LYS A 115 0.39 9.78 -8.22
C LYS A 115 -1.05 9.44 -8.60
N GLN A 116 -1.25 8.84 -9.76
CA GLN A 116 -2.57 8.41 -10.23
C GLN A 116 -3.19 7.37 -9.31
N LEU A 117 -2.44 6.35 -8.93
CA LEU A 117 -2.90 5.27 -8.04
C LEU A 117 -3.17 5.81 -6.63
N SER A 118 -2.26 6.58 -6.08
CA SER A 118 -2.37 7.14 -4.72
C SER A 118 -3.50 8.15 -4.61
N THR A 119 -3.76 8.96 -5.63
CA THR A 119 -4.87 9.92 -5.63
C THR A 119 -6.22 9.23 -5.46
N ILE A 120 -6.43 8.11 -6.12
CA ILE A 120 -7.67 7.32 -5.97
C ILE A 120 -7.83 6.86 -4.52
N GLN A 121 -6.77 6.34 -3.92
CA GLN A 121 -6.79 5.84 -2.54
C GLN A 121 -6.96 6.97 -1.52
N ILE A 122 -6.24 8.08 -1.70
CA ILE A 122 -6.34 9.25 -0.82
C ILE A 122 -7.76 9.81 -0.83
N ASN A 123 -8.35 9.98 -1.99
CA ASN A 123 -9.72 10.49 -2.11
C ASN A 123 -10.73 9.56 -1.46
N LYS A 124 -10.55 8.26 -1.61
CA LYS A 124 -11.43 7.26 -0.98
C LYS A 124 -11.37 7.32 0.54
N ILE A 125 -10.18 7.41 1.11
CA ILE A 125 -10.02 7.56 2.57
C ILE A 125 -10.59 8.88 3.08
N ARG A 126 -10.33 9.99 2.38
CA ARG A 126 -10.88 11.30 2.74
C ARG A 126 -12.41 11.31 2.75
N ASN A 127 -13.03 10.72 1.73
CA ASN A 127 -14.49 10.61 1.65
C ASN A 127 -15.06 9.77 2.79
N LEU A 128 -14.42 8.67 3.16
CA LEU A 128 -14.83 7.83 4.29
C LEU A 128 -14.78 8.60 5.62
N ILE A 129 -13.70 9.36 5.85
CA ILE A 129 -13.54 10.16 7.06
C ILE A 129 -14.60 11.28 7.10
N LYS A 130 -14.84 11.94 6.00
CA LYS A 130 -15.86 13.00 5.88
C LYS A 130 -17.25 12.46 6.19
N ASP A 131 -17.63 11.34 5.58
CA ASP A 131 -18.93 10.71 5.80
C ASP A 131 -19.11 10.25 7.27
N SER A 132 -18.05 9.75 7.89
CA SER A 132 -18.08 9.36 9.31
C SER A 132 -18.30 10.56 10.22
N ASN A 133 -17.61 11.66 9.98
CA ASN A 133 -17.77 12.89 10.76
C ASN A 133 -19.19 13.48 10.63
N GLU A 134 -19.76 13.49 9.44
CA GLU A 134 -21.14 13.94 9.22
C GLU A 134 -22.16 13.06 9.95
N LYS A 135 -21.97 11.75 9.96
CA LYS A 135 -22.85 10.82 10.69
C LYS A 135 -22.73 10.97 12.21
N GLU A 136 -21.53 11.18 12.73
CA GLU A 136 -21.30 11.42 14.15
C GLU A 136 -21.94 12.74 14.60
N VAL A 137 -21.82 13.80 13.82
CA VAL A 137 -22.44 15.09 14.10
C VAL A 137 -23.97 14.99 14.07
N ASN A 138 -24.54 14.23 13.16
CA ASN A 138 -26.00 14.05 13.04
C ASN A 138 -26.58 13.09 14.08
N SER A 139 -25.75 12.29 14.78
CA SER A 139 -26.21 11.40 15.86
C SER A 139 -26.15 12.04 17.25
N PHE A 140 -25.65 13.25 17.35
CA PHE A 140 -25.67 14.07 18.54
C PHE A 140 -26.67 15.23 18.38
#